data_4c1797371753b000882059f9a86d6c7e
#
_entry.id   4c1797371753b000882059f9a86d6c7e
#
_cell.length_a   1.000
_cell.length_b   1.000
_cell.length_c   1.000
_cell.angle_alpha   90.00
_cell.angle_beta   90.00
_cell.angle_gamma   90.00
#
_symmetry.space_group_name_H-M   'P 1'
#
loop_
_entity.id
_entity.type
_entity.pdbx_description
1 polymer ?
#
loop_
_entity_poly.entity_id
_entity_poly.type
_entity_poly.pdbx_seq_one_letter_code
_entity_poly.pdbx_strand_id
1 'polypeptide(L)'
;MMTPEDIGLPPHLQRMVNAGVSGLDIMHGELKNLMLIAEQDLASALEQETLSEEAMDSMVRTECEGRLDMLVELYNLTYQLSFAIGARTL
;
A
#
# COMPACT_ATOMS: atom_id res chain seq x y z
N MET A 1 24.49 -7.60 15.94
CA MET A 1 23.30 -7.97 15.18
C MET A 1 22.28 -6.82 15.23
N MET A 2 21.73 -6.44 14.09
CA MET A 2 20.76 -5.38 14.03
C MET A 2 19.41 -5.85 14.55
N THR A 3 18.80 -5.11 15.46
CA THR A 3 17.44 -5.41 15.96
C THR A 3 16.40 -4.67 15.13
N PRO A 4 15.11 -5.06 15.17
CA PRO A 4 14.05 -4.32 14.48
C PRO A 4 13.98 -2.85 14.87
N GLU A 5 14.30 -2.52 16.11
CA GLU A 5 14.34 -1.15 16.60
C GLU A 5 15.44 -0.33 15.92
N ASP A 6 16.58 -0.95 15.65
CA ASP A 6 17.71 -0.31 14.97
C ASP A 6 17.37 0.04 13.53
N ILE A 7 16.44 -0.73 12.91
CA ILE A 7 15.98 -0.50 11.54
C ILE A 7 14.94 0.61 11.49
N GLY A 8 14.33 0.96 12.62
CA GLY A 8 13.28 1.98 12.67
C GLY A 8 11.93 1.48 12.20
N LEU A 9 11.64 0.20 12.37
CA LEU A 9 10.37 -0.39 11.97
C LEU A 9 9.23 0.18 12.81
N PRO A 10 8.09 0.57 12.18
CA PRO A 10 6.92 1.04 12.92
C PRO A 10 6.44 -0.01 13.93
N PRO A 11 5.93 0.42 15.12
CA PRO A 11 5.55 -0.53 16.16
C PRO A 11 4.54 -1.59 15.75
N HIS A 12 3.57 -1.26 14.88
CA HIS A 12 2.57 -2.22 14.43
C HIS A 12 3.19 -3.30 13.55
N LEU A 13 4.18 -2.96 12.74
CA LEU A 13 4.89 -3.93 11.91
C LEU A 13 5.83 -4.79 12.76
N GLN A 14 6.46 -4.17 13.75
CA GLN A 14 7.32 -4.90 14.67
C GLN A 14 6.53 -5.98 15.44
N ARG A 15 5.31 -5.67 15.86
CA ARG A 15 4.44 -6.64 16.52
C ARG A 15 4.13 -7.83 15.61
N MET A 16 3.90 -7.57 14.32
CA MET A 16 3.63 -8.63 13.35
C MET A 16 4.84 -9.55 13.16
N VAL A 17 6.04 -8.95 13.06
CA VAL A 17 7.28 -9.70 12.97
C VAL A 17 7.47 -10.57 14.21
N ASN A 18 7.26 -10.01 15.39
CA ASN A 18 7.40 -10.74 16.65
C ASN A 18 6.36 -11.85 16.80
N ALA A 19 5.20 -11.70 16.18
CA ALA A 19 4.15 -12.72 16.17
C ALA A 19 4.39 -13.83 15.15
N GLY A 20 5.45 -13.72 14.34
CA GLY A 20 5.79 -14.74 13.36
C GLY A 20 5.04 -14.62 12.03
N VAL A 21 4.42 -13.48 11.76
CA VAL A 21 3.74 -13.24 10.48
C VAL A 21 4.79 -13.14 9.37
N SER A 22 4.54 -13.79 8.23
CA SER A 22 5.47 -13.78 7.11
C SER A 22 5.62 -12.37 6.53
N GLY A 23 6.81 -12.08 5.99
CA GLY A 23 7.06 -10.78 5.35
C GLY A 23 6.11 -10.49 4.20
N LEU A 24 5.75 -11.52 3.43
CA LEU A 24 4.81 -11.37 2.32
C LEU A 24 3.42 -10.99 2.81
N ASP A 25 2.94 -11.62 3.88
CA ASP A 25 1.62 -11.31 4.46
C ASP A 25 1.60 -9.90 5.07
N ILE A 26 2.70 -9.50 5.72
CA ILE A 26 2.84 -8.15 6.27
C ILE A 26 2.78 -7.13 5.13
N MET A 27 3.55 -7.35 4.06
CA MET A 27 3.58 -6.46 2.90
C MET A 27 2.21 -6.36 2.23
N HIS A 28 1.53 -7.49 2.06
CA HIS A 28 0.21 -7.53 1.46
C HIS A 28 -0.79 -6.68 2.27
N GLY A 29 -0.78 -6.83 3.59
CA GLY A 29 -1.63 -6.02 4.48
C GLY A 29 -1.30 -4.54 4.43
N GLU A 30 -0.02 -4.17 4.38
CA GLU A 30 0.39 -2.78 4.26
C GLU A 30 -0.03 -2.18 2.93
N LEU A 31 0.10 -2.93 1.83
CA LEU A 31 -0.35 -2.47 0.52
C LEU A 31 -1.85 -2.22 0.50
N LYS A 32 -2.63 -3.06 1.17
CA LYS A 32 -4.08 -2.85 1.30
C LYS A 32 -4.39 -1.53 2.00
N ASN A 33 -3.69 -1.25 3.09
CA ASN A 33 -3.86 0.01 3.83
C ASN A 33 -3.45 1.22 2.99
N LEU A 34 -2.33 1.12 2.26
CA LEU A 34 -1.87 2.19 1.38
C LEU A 34 -2.86 2.42 0.23
N MET A 35 -3.47 1.38 -0.30
CA MET A 35 -4.51 1.50 -1.33
C MET A 35 -5.73 2.27 -0.81
N LEU A 36 -6.17 1.97 0.41
CA LEU A 36 -7.30 2.68 1.01
C LEU A 36 -7.00 4.16 1.19
N ILE A 37 -5.79 4.49 1.63
CA ILE A 37 -5.34 5.88 1.75
C ILE A 37 -5.28 6.54 0.37
N ALA A 38 -4.72 5.85 -0.63
CA ALA A 38 -4.61 6.38 -1.98
C ALA A 38 -5.98 6.60 -2.62
N GLU A 39 -6.96 5.72 -2.34
CA GLU A 39 -8.34 5.89 -2.81
C GLU A 39 -8.98 7.14 -2.20
N GLN A 40 -8.74 7.39 -0.90
CA GLN A 40 -9.22 8.59 -0.23
C GLN A 40 -8.57 9.85 -0.79
N ASP A 41 -7.25 9.80 -1.04
CA ASP A 41 -6.52 10.91 -1.64
C ASP A 41 -7.03 11.23 -3.04
N LEU A 42 -7.31 10.20 -3.84
CA LEU A 42 -7.86 10.37 -5.18
C LEU A 42 -9.25 10.98 -5.11
N ALA A 43 -10.10 10.50 -4.22
CA ALA A 43 -11.45 11.06 -4.04
C ALA A 43 -11.40 12.54 -3.68
N SER A 44 -10.49 12.93 -2.78
CA SER A 44 -10.27 14.32 -2.39
C SER A 44 -9.75 15.15 -3.57
N ALA A 45 -8.84 14.61 -4.37
CA ALA A 45 -8.28 15.30 -5.54
C ALA A 45 -9.34 15.51 -6.61
N LEU A 46 -10.22 14.52 -6.83
CA LEU A 46 -11.33 14.64 -7.78
C LEU A 46 -12.34 15.71 -7.34
N GLU A 47 -12.66 15.75 -6.05
CA GLU A 47 -13.55 16.77 -5.51
C GLU A 47 -12.94 18.16 -5.67
N GLN A 48 -11.66 18.32 -5.38
CA GLN A 48 -10.95 19.57 -5.51
C GLN A 48 -10.91 20.05 -6.96
N GLU A 49 -10.64 19.14 -7.91
CA GLU A 49 -10.65 19.44 -9.35
C GLU A 49 -12.03 19.91 -9.81
N THR A 50 -13.10 19.32 -9.28
CA THR A 50 -14.46 19.68 -9.62
C THR A 50 -14.81 21.10 -9.11
N LEU A 51 -14.30 21.46 -7.93
CA LEU A 51 -14.58 22.77 -7.31
C LEU A 51 -13.68 23.88 -7.82
N SER A 52 -12.54 23.55 -8.43
CA SER A 52 -11.52 24.49 -8.88
C SER A 52 -11.28 24.31 -10.38
N GLU A 53 -11.01 25.42 -11.08
CA GLU A 53 -10.67 25.38 -12.50
C GLU A 53 -9.16 25.49 -12.73
N GLU A 54 -8.35 25.31 -11.67
CA GLU A 54 -6.91 25.40 -11.76
C GLU A 54 -6.30 24.13 -12.37
N ALA A 55 -5.38 24.31 -13.34
CA ALA A 55 -4.70 23.20 -14.00
C ALA A 55 -3.88 22.34 -13.02
N MET A 56 -3.41 22.93 -11.92
CA MET A 56 -2.63 22.23 -10.92
C MET A 56 -3.42 21.10 -10.24
N ASP A 57 -4.75 21.29 -10.07
CA ASP A 57 -5.60 20.27 -9.46
C ASP A 57 -5.74 19.03 -10.35
N SER A 58 -5.73 19.21 -11.67
CA SER A 58 -5.69 18.10 -12.63
C SER A 58 -4.40 17.30 -12.50
N MET A 59 -3.27 17.96 -12.27
CA MET A 59 -1.97 17.29 -12.07
C MET A 59 -1.98 16.47 -10.78
N VAL A 60 -2.55 17.01 -9.71
CA VAL A 60 -2.69 16.30 -8.44
C VAL A 60 -3.54 15.05 -8.62
N ARG A 61 -4.66 15.14 -9.31
CA ARG A 61 -5.51 13.98 -9.61
C ARG A 61 -4.74 12.91 -10.38
N THR A 62 -3.98 13.30 -11.40
CA THR A 62 -3.20 12.37 -12.20
C THR A 62 -2.13 11.66 -11.37
N GLU A 63 -1.47 12.36 -10.47
CA GLU A 63 -0.50 11.76 -9.56
C GLU A 63 -1.17 10.75 -8.62
N CYS A 64 -2.33 11.08 -8.07
CA CYS A 64 -3.08 10.18 -7.20
C CYS A 64 -3.52 8.92 -7.95
N GLU A 65 -3.97 9.05 -9.19
CA GLU A 65 -4.34 7.91 -10.04
C GLU A 65 -3.15 7.00 -10.28
N GLY A 66 -1.98 7.57 -10.62
CA GLY A 66 -0.77 6.80 -10.86
C GLY A 66 -0.30 6.06 -9.61
N ARG A 67 -0.40 6.71 -8.45
CA ARG A 67 -0.04 6.08 -7.17
C ARG A 67 -0.97 4.90 -6.86
N LEU A 68 -2.26 5.10 -7.03
CA LEU A 68 -3.24 4.04 -6.80
C LEU A 68 -3.03 2.86 -7.75
N ASP A 69 -2.81 3.14 -9.03
CA ASP A 69 -2.56 2.09 -10.04
C ASP A 69 -1.34 1.24 -9.67
N MET A 70 -0.25 1.88 -9.24
CA MET A 70 0.94 1.16 -8.81
C MET A 70 0.68 0.30 -7.58
N LEU A 71 -0.06 0.82 -6.60
CA LEU A 71 -0.40 0.07 -5.39
C LEU A 71 -1.28 -1.12 -5.71
N VAL A 72 -2.23 -0.98 -6.64
CA VAL A 72 -3.09 -2.08 -7.09
C VAL A 72 -2.25 -3.18 -7.75
N GLU A 73 -1.29 -2.81 -8.59
CA GLU A 73 -0.40 -3.78 -9.23
C GLU A 73 0.42 -4.56 -8.19
N LEU A 74 0.99 -3.86 -7.22
CA LEU A 74 1.78 -4.49 -6.16
C LEU A 74 0.91 -5.38 -5.28
N TYR A 75 -0.30 -4.93 -4.95
CA TYR A 75 -1.25 -5.71 -4.16
C TYR A 75 -1.61 -7.01 -4.88
N ASN A 76 -1.91 -6.94 -6.17
CA ASN A 76 -2.23 -8.11 -6.96
C ASN A 76 -1.04 -9.07 -7.05
N LEU A 77 0.17 -8.54 -7.19
CA LEU A 77 1.37 -9.37 -7.23
C LEU A 77 1.59 -10.11 -5.91
N THR A 78 1.47 -9.42 -4.78
CA THR A 78 1.64 -10.06 -3.46
C THR A 78 0.54 -11.09 -3.22
N TYR A 79 -0.68 -10.84 -3.69
CA TYR A 79 -1.77 -11.81 -3.62
C TYR A 79 -1.44 -13.08 -4.40
N GLN A 80 -0.97 -12.92 -5.64
CA GLN A 80 -0.60 -14.05 -6.50
C GLN A 80 0.56 -14.85 -5.89
N LEU A 81 1.56 -14.16 -5.36
CA LEU A 81 2.71 -14.82 -4.71
C LEU A 81 2.27 -15.59 -3.47
N SER A 82 1.43 -14.99 -2.65
CA SER A 82 0.90 -15.63 -1.45
C SER A 82 0.13 -16.91 -1.80
N PHE A 83 -0.70 -16.85 -2.82
CA PHE A 83 -1.47 -17.98 -3.31
C PHE A 83 -0.55 -19.09 -3.85
N ALA A 84 0.44 -18.71 -4.65
CA ALA A 84 1.38 -19.67 -5.23
C ALA A 84 2.24 -20.36 -4.16
N ILE A 85 2.67 -19.63 -3.15
CA ILE A 85 3.44 -20.19 -2.03
C ILE A 85 2.58 -21.15 -1.23
N GLY A 86 1.33 -20.78 -0.95
CA GLY A 86 0.37 -21.64 -0.27
C GLY A 86 0.13 -22.94 -1.03
N ALA A 87 -0.02 -22.87 -2.35
CA ALA A 87 -0.20 -24.05 -3.18
C ALA A 87 1.01 -24.98 -3.18
N ARG A 88 2.22 -24.41 -3.07
CA ARG A 88 3.46 -25.21 -3.00
C ARG A 88 3.57 -26.02 -1.72
N THR A 89 3.01 -25.53 -0.63
CA THR A 89 3.11 -26.16 0.68
C THR A 89 2.03 -27.23 0.91
N LEU A 90 1.07 -27.30 0.03
CA LEU A 90 0.05 -28.36 0.07
C LEU A 90 0.55 -29.61 -0.63
#